data_8152e4bffc8836ffe47d01d230cc2f0c
#
_entry.id   8152e4bffc8836ffe47d01d230cc2f0c
#
_cell.length_a   1.000
_cell.length_b   1.000
_cell.length_c   1.000
_cell.angle_alpha   90.00
_cell.angle_beta   90.00
_cell.angle_gamma   90.00
#
_symmetry.space_group_name_H-M   'P 1'
#
loop_
_entity.id
_entity.type
_entity.pdbx_description
1 polymer ?
#
loop_
_entity_poly.entity_id
_entity_poly.type
_entity_poly.pdbx_seq_one_letter_code
_entity_poly.pdbx_strand_id
1 'polypeptide(L)'
;MSRNLFNRIAETILQHDYDGYFTQKRSSCGLLGLHPLQKMTATMRMLTYGIAADSADDYIRSAEATNLEACKKFVIKICEVFGNQYLRSPNEEDTTRLLAIGEERGFPGMLGSIDCMHWGWKNCPKKWHGMFKGHVKEPT
;
A
#
# COMPACT_ATOMS: atom_id res chain seq x y z
N MET A 1 10.03 -5.20 2.53
CA MET A 1 9.49 -4.90 3.87
C MET A 1 9.88 -6.02 4.84
N SER A 2 10.28 -5.70 6.08
CA SER A 2 10.58 -6.72 7.08
C SER A 2 9.30 -7.41 7.58
N ARG A 3 9.42 -8.67 8.03
CA ARG A 3 8.30 -9.44 8.59
C ARG A 3 7.66 -8.73 9.80
N ASN A 4 8.50 -8.14 10.65
CA ASN A 4 8.03 -7.44 11.85
C ASN A 4 7.18 -6.22 11.51
N LEU A 5 7.59 -5.44 10.49
CA LEU A 5 6.82 -4.30 10.02
C LEU A 5 5.48 -4.73 9.42
N PHE A 6 5.48 -5.79 8.61
CA PHE A 6 4.24 -6.34 8.03
C PHE A 6 3.26 -6.79 9.12
N ASN A 7 3.74 -7.55 10.10
CA ASN A 7 2.89 -8.03 11.21
C ASN A 7 2.31 -6.85 12.01
N ARG A 8 3.12 -5.85 12.33
CA ARG A 8 2.66 -4.64 13.04
C ARG A 8 1.56 -3.91 12.28
N ILE A 9 1.73 -3.74 10.95
CA ILE A 9 0.70 -3.14 10.09
C ILE A 9 -0.57 -3.98 10.12
N ALA A 10 -0.44 -5.30 9.95
CA ALA A 10 -1.57 -6.22 9.95
C ALA A 10 -2.34 -6.21 11.26
N GLU A 11 -1.65 -6.26 12.39
CA GLU A 11 -2.25 -6.18 13.73
C GLU A 11 -2.98 -4.87 13.93
N THR A 12 -2.36 -3.74 13.55
CA THR A 12 -3.00 -2.42 13.67
C THR A 12 -4.25 -2.31 12.81
N ILE A 13 -4.22 -2.82 11.57
CA ILE A 13 -5.40 -2.84 10.70
C ILE A 13 -6.52 -3.69 11.31
N LEU A 14 -6.20 -4.86 11.87
CA LEU A 14 -7.18 -5.72 12.51
C LEU A 14 -7.82 -5.09 13.74
N GLN A 15 -7.08 -4.31 14.52
CA GLN A 15 -7.62 -3.55 15.65
C GLN A 15 -8.63 -2.47 15.22
N HIS A 16 -8.52 -1.97 13.98
CA HIS A 16 -9.39 -0.94 13.42
C HIS A 16 -10.34 -1.49 12.33
N ASP A 17 -10.52 -2.81 12.26
CA ASP A 17 -11.36 -3.48 11.26
C ASP A 17 -12.85 -3.46 11.68
N TYR A 18 -13.42 -2.25 11.81
CA TYR A 18 -14.79 -2.05 12.29
C TYR A 18 -15.86 -2.65 11.35
N ASP A 19 -15.58 -2.76 10.05
CA ASP A 19 -16.46 -3.42 9.07
C ASP A 19 -16.25 -4.94 9.01
N GLY A 20 -15.25 -5.44 9.72
CA GLY A 20 -14.94 -6.87 9.81
C GLY A 20 -14.53 -7.50 8.49
N TYR A 21 -14.02 -6.70 7.54
CA TYR A 21 -13.60 -7.22 6.24
C TYR A 21 -12.34 -8.08 6.34
N PHE A 22 -11.36 -7.66 7.13
CA PHE A 22 -10.13 -8.40 7.35
C PHE A 22 -10.27 -9.47 8.44
N THR A 23 -11.34 -9.44 9.23
CA THR A 23 -11.63 -10.49 10.20
C THR A 23 -11.98 -11.80 9.49
N GLN A 24 -11.38 -12.92 9.92
CA GLN A 24 -11.68 -14.23 9.34
C GLN A 24 -13.08 -14.69 9.75
N LYS A 25 -13.94 -14.89 8.78
CA LYS A 25 -15.33 -15.33 8.98
C LYS A 25 -15.49 -16.80 8.57
N ARG A 26 -16.49 -17.46 9.15
CA ARG A 26 -16.93 -18.78 8.70
C ARG A 26 -18.06 -18.64 7.68
N SER A 27 -18.06 -19.50 6.68
CA SER A 27 -19.19 -19.64 5.74
C SER A 27 -20.41 -20.26 6.43
N SER A 28 -21.55 -20.27 5.73
CA SER A 28 -22.77 -20.97 6.18
C SER A 28 -22.56 -22.47 6.44
N CYS A 29 -21.58 -23.07 5.75
CA CYS A 29 -21.18 -24.48 5.95
C CYS A 29 -20.14 -24.68 7.05
N GLY A 30 -19.80 -23.65 7.82
CA GLY A 30 -18.83 -23.69 8.91
C GLY A 30 -17.35 -23.67 8.48
N LEU A 31 -17.06 -23.63 7.16
CA LEU A 31 -15.69 -23.53 6.66
C LEU A 31 -15.09 -22.17 6.91
N LEU A 32 -13.80 -22.13 7.30
CA LEU A 32 -13.06 -20.89 7.47
C LEU A 32 -12.81 -20.24 6.10
N GLY A 33 -13.13 -18.95 5.99
CA GLY A 33 -12.77 -18.13 4.85
C GLY A 33 -11.29 -17.75 4.85
N LEU A 34 -10.91 -16.86 3.95
CA LEU A 34 -9.54 -16.38 3.81
C LEU A 34 -9.04 -15.75 5.11
N HIS A 35 -7.83 -16.14 5.49
CA HIS A 35 -7.15 -15.53 6.62
C HIS A 35 -6.79 -14.06 6.33
N PRO A 36 -6.84 -13.15 7.31
CA PRO A 36 -6.48 -11.74 7.13
C PRO A 36 -5.13 -11.53 6.45
N LEU A 37 -4.11 -12.27 6.88
CA LEU A 37 -2.77 -12.19 6.31
C LEU A 37 -2.73 -12.61 4.83
N GLN A 38 -3.59 -13.54 4.38
CA GLN A 38 -3.68 -13.89 2.96
C GLN A 38 -4.16 -12.69 2.14
N LYS A 39 -5.25 -12.02 2.57
CA LYS A 39 -5.77 -10.81 1.91
C LYS A 39 -4.74 -9.69 1.86
N MET A 40 -4.06 -9.43 2.98
CA MET A 40 -3.03 -8.39 3.06
C MET A 40 -1.79 -8.75 2.25
N THR A 41 -1.39 -10.03 2.20
CA THR A 41 -0.26 -10.49 1.37
C THR A 41 -0.57 -10.33 -0.11
N ALA A 42 -1.78 -10.68 -0.57
CA ALA A 42 -2.22 -10.45 -1.94
C ALA A 42 -2.09 -8.97 -2.32
N THR A 43 -2.64 -8.10 -1.48
CA THR A 43 -2.56 -6.65 -1.66
C THR A 43 -1.12 -6.13 -1.74
N MET A 44 -0.28 -6.55 -0.80
CA MET A 44 1.13 -6.13 -0.79
C MET A 44 1.89 -6.58 -2.03
N ARG A 45 1.61 -7.79 -2.53
CA ARG A 45 2.22 -8.27 -3.79
C ARG A 45 1.76 -7.46 -4.99
N MET A 46 0.46 -7.15 -5.08
CA MET A 46 -0.08 -6.29 -6.13
C MET A 46 0.56 -4.90 -6.12
N LEU A 47 0.69 -4.28 -4.95
CA LEU A 47 1.28 -2.95 -4.80
C LEU A 47 2.80 -2.94 -5.05
N THR A 48 3.52 -3.98 -4.59
CA THR A 48 4.98 -4.02 -4.69
C THR A 48 5.47 -4.40 -6.08
N TYR A 49 4.79 -5.35 -6.73
CA TYR A 49 5.25 -5.90 -8.02
C TYR A 49 4.43 -5.41 -9.20
N GLY A 50 3.36 -4.65 -8.96
CA GLY A 50 2.45 -4.21 -10.03
C GLY A 50 1.78 -5.36 -10.78
N ILE A 51 1.60 -6.53 -10.12
CA ILE A 51 0.96 -7.69 -10.72
C ILE A 51 -0.54 -7.49 -10.80
N ALA A 52 -1.17 -8.13 -11.79
CA ALA A 52 -2.61 -8.18 -11.87
C ALA A 52 -3.20 -9.03 -10.73
N ALA A 53 -4.45 -8.75 -10.36
CA ALA A 53 -5.10 -9.42 -9.23
C ALA A 53 -5.32 -10.93 -9.45
N ASP A 54 -5.51 -11.37 -10.70
CA ASP A 54 -5.60 -12.76 -11.11
C ASP A 54 -4.28 -13.51 -10.88
N SER A 55 -3.14 -12.85 -11.14
CA SER A 55 -1.81 -13.44 -10.92
C SER A 55 -1.51 -13.73 -9.44
N ALA A 56 -2.29 -13.17 -8.52
CA ALA A 56 -2.17 -13.46 -7.09
C ALA A 56 -2.93 -14.74 -6.70
N ASP A 57 -3.86 -15.22 -7.52
CA ASP A 57 -4.72 -16.38 -7.24
C ASP A 57 -3.92 -17.66 -7.02
N ASP A 58 -2.99 -17.97 -7.90
CA ASP A 58 -2.14 -19.17 -7.80
C ASP A 58 -1.39 -19.27 -6.47
N TYR A 59 -0.99 -18.14 -5.92
CA TYR A 59 -0.19 -18.09 -4.69
C TYR A 59 -1.05 -18.01 -3.43
N ILE A 60 -2.10 -17.19 -3.46
CA ILE A 60 -2.94 -16.89 -2.29
C ILE A 60 -4.20 -17.78 -2.25
N ARG A 61 -4.58 -18.38 -3.36
CA ARG A 61 -5.81 -19.16 -3.56
C ARG A 61 -7.06 -18.32 -3.25
N SER A 62 -7.14 -17.15 -3.87
CA SER A 62 -8.26 -16.23 -3.71
C SER A 62 -8.64 -15.63 -5.06
N ALA A 63 -9.93 -15.51 -5.33
CA ALA A 63 -10.45 -14.99 -6.60
C ALA A 63 -9.99 -13.54 -6.85
N GLU A 64 -9.79 -13.18 -8.12
CA GLU A 64 -9.42 -11.86 -8.59
C GLU A 64 -10.26 -10.73 -7.93
N ALA A 65 -11.59 -10.88 -7.95
CA ALA A 65 -12.50 -9.90 -7.36
C ALA A 65 -12.22 -9.68 -5.86
N THR A 66 -11.91 -10.74 -5.13
CA THR A 66 -11.55 -10.66 -3.70
C THR A 66 -10.22 -9.95 -3.50
N ASN A 67 -9.23 -10.20 -4.36
CA ASN A 67 -7.93 -9.54 -4.30
C ASN A 67 -8.04 -8.04 -4.60
N LEU A 68 -8.85 -7.66 -5.60
CA LEU A 68 -9.13 -6.25 -5.92
C LEU A 68 -9.84 -5.53 -4.77
N GLU A 69 -10.84 -6.16 -4.19
CA GLU A 69 -11.56 -5.60 -3.05
C GLU A 69 -10.65 -5.48 -1.83
N ALA A 70 -9.84 -6.49 -1.53
CA ALA A 70 -8.87 -6.46 -0.45
C ALA A 70 -7.86 -5.33 -0.64
N CYS A 71 -7.38 -5.12 -1.86
CA CYS A 71 -6.46 -4.03 -2.18
C CYS A 71 -7.10 -2.66 -1.93
N LYS A 72 -8.31 -2.42 -2.41
CA LYS A 72 -9.03 -1.16 -2.18
C LYS A 72 -9.24 -0.87 -0.69
N LYS A 73 -9.77 -1.86 0.04
CA LYS A 73 -10.04 -1.71 1.48
C LYS A 73 -8.76 -1.54 2.29
N PHE A 74 -7.70 -2.25 1.94
CA PHE A 74 -6.41 -2.12 2.59
C PHE A 74 -5.83 -0.70 2.45
N VAL A 75 -5.81 -0.16 1.23
CA VAL A 75 -5.28 1.19 0.96
C VAL A 75 -6.06 2.26 1.73
N ILE A 76 -7.39 2.18 1.72
CA ILE A 76 -8.25 3.09 2.48
C ILE A 76 -7.92 2.97 3.98
N LYS A 77 -7.85 1.75 4.50
CA LYS A 77 -7.60 1.50 5.92
C LYS A 77 -6.21 1.97 6.36
N ILE A 78 -5.19 1.82 5.53
CA ILE A 78 -3.85 2.39 5.78
C ILE A 78 -3.91 3.91 5.92
N CYS A 79 -4.62 4.60 5.03
CA CYS A 79 -4.77 6.05 5.11
C CYS A 79 -5.54 6.49 6.36
N GLU A 80 -6.61 5.78 6.72
CA GLU A 80 -7.39 6.06 7.92
C GLU A 80 -6.57 5.89 9.21
N VAL A 81 -5.84 4.78 9.31
CA VAL A 81 -5.12 4.41 10.55
C VAL A 81 -3.82 5.19 10.72
N PHE A 82 -3.07 5.34 9.64
CA PHE A 82 -1.72 5.92 9.70
C PHE A 82 -1.64 7.34 9.16
N GLY A 83 -2.71 7.84 8.50
CA GLY A 83 -2.70 9.14 7.83
C GLY A 83 -2.37 10.29 8.77
N ASN A 84 -2.99 10.34 9.94
CA ASN A 84 -2.76 11.39 10.93
C ASN A 84 -1.32 11.46 11.41
N GLN A 85 -0.59 10.35 11.39
CA GLN A 85 0.81 10.30 11.81
C GLN A 85 1.77 10.60 10.66
N TYR A 86 1.51 10.06 9.45
CA TYR A 86 2.48 10.05 8.36
C TYR A 86 2.10 10.97 7.18
N LEU A 87 0.82 11.32 7.02
CA LEU A 87 0.34 12.19 5.93
C LEU A 87 0.01 13.61 6.43
N ARG A 88 0.73 14.07 7.42
CA ARG A 88 0.65 15.44 7.95
C ARG A 88 1.84 16.28 7.52
N SER A 89 1.70 17.58 7.54
CA SER A 89 2.84 18.47 7.41
C SER A 89 3.83 18.27 8.56
N PRO A 90 5.16 18.31 8.30
CA PRO A 90 6.16 18.21 9.32
C PRO A 90 6.05 19.40 10.29
N ASN A 91 6.20 19.12 11.59
CA ASN A 91 6.32 20.15 12.61
C ASN A 91 7.79 20.53 12.83
N GLU A 92 8.03 21.47 13.75
CA GLU A 92 9.37 21.95 14.09
C GLU A 92 10.30 20.84 14.61
N GLU A 93 9.74 19.93 15.41
CA GLU A 93 10.46 18.78 15.95
C GLU A 93 10.86 17.79 14.85
N ASP A 94 9.94 17.47 13.91
CA ASP A 94 10.25 16.64 12.75
C ASP A 94 11.34 17.25 11.89
N THR A 95 11.27 18.56 11.64
CA THR A 95 12.24 19.30 10.83
C THR A 95 13.62 19.26 11.49
N THR A 96 13.70 19.55 12.78
CA THR A 96 14.95 19.50 13.54
C THR A 96 15.56 18.10 13.51
N ARG A 97 14.76 17.06 13.74
CA ARG A 97 15.21 15.68 13.69
C ARG A 97 15.71 15.27 12.30
N LEU A 98 15.03 15.67 11.23
CA LEU A 98 15.43 15.34 9.86
C LEU A 98 16.72 16.05 9.46
N LEU A 99 16.87 17.32 9.85
CA LEU A 99 18.10 18.08 9.63
C LEU A 99 19.30 17.46 10.35
N ALA A 100 19.13 17.05 11.60
CA ALA A 100 20.18 16.36 12.37
C ALA A 100 20.61 15.04 11.70
N ILE A 101 19.65 14.24 11.21
CA ILE A 101 19.95 13.01 10.45
C ILE A 101 20.69 13.33 9.14
N GLY A 102 20.28 14.39 8.45
CA GLY A 102 20.94 14.86 7.22
C GLY A 102 22.38 15.25 7.48
N GLU A 103 22.63 16.01 8.52
CA GLU A 103 23.96 16.47 8.95
C GLU A 103 24.87 15.30 9.34
N GLU A 104 24.38 14.34 10.13
CA GLU A 104 25.10 13.12 10.51
C GLU A 104 25.56 12.31 9.28
N ARG A 105 24.76 12.33 8.21
CA ARG A 105 25.06 11.66 6.94
C ARG A 105 25.96 12.48 6.01
N GLY A 106 26.40 13.66 6.40
CA GLY A 106 27.24 14.54 5.60
C GLY A 106 26.46 15.45 4.62
N PHE A 107 25.15 15.62 4.83
CA PHE A 107 24.30 16.49 4.03
C PHE A 107 23.63 17.58 4.90
N PRO A 108 24.40 18.56 5.42
CA PRO A 108 23.83 19.59 6.28
C PRO A 108 22.78 20.42 5.53
N GLY A 109 21.66 20.69 6.19
CA GLY A 109 20.52 21.40 5.61
C GLY A 109 19.57 20.55 4.77
N MET A 110 19.83 19.25 4.60
CA MET A 110 18.99 18.36 3.82
C MET A 110 17.87 17.74 4.67
N LEU A 111 16.63 17.99 4.31
CA LEU A 111 15.45 17.40 4.97
C LEU A 111 15.17 15.96 4.51
N GLY A 112 15.55 15.63 3.28
CA GLY A 112 15.31 14.33 2.68
C GLY A 112 15.71 14.29 1.22
N SER A 113 15.49 13.17 0.56
CA SER A 113 15.70 12.99 -0.89
C SER A 113 14.38 12.67 -1.58
N ILE A 114 14.22 13.20 -2.80
CA ILE A 114 13.08 12.87 -3.66
C ILE A 114 13.62 12.00 -4.79
N ASP A 115 13.01 10.85 -4.97
CA ASP A 115 13.28 9.96 -6.09
C ASP A 115 12.03 9.88 -6.97
N CYS A 116 12.22 10.00 -8.29
CA CYS A 116 11.15 9.99 -9.27
C CYS A 116 11.46 8.98 -10.37
N MET A 117 10.47 8.16 -10.71
CA MET A 117 10.56 7.23 -11.82
C MET A 117 9.29 7.27 -12.68
N HIS A 118 9.44 6.98 -13.97
CA HIS A 118 8.28 6.75 -14.83
C HIS A 118 7.72 5.35 -14.56
N TRP A 119 6.44 5.31 -14.15
CA TRP A 119 5.73 4.06 -13.96
C TRP A 119 4.67 3.90 -15.06
N GLY A 120 4.81 2.86 -15.89
CA GLY A 120 3.90 2.64 -17.02
C GLY A 120 2.48 2.27 -16.57
N TRP A 121 1.53 3.13 -16.85
CA TRP A 121 0.12 2.90 -16.53
C TRP A 121 -0.58 2.11 -17.64
N LYS A 122 -0.44 0.79 -17.61
CA LYS A 122 -0.96 -0.13 -18.65
C LYS A 122 -2.46 0.02 -18.92
N ASN A 123 -3.26 0.25 -17.90
CA ASN A 123 -4.72 0.37 -17.98
C ASN A 123 -5.21 1.80 -17.93
N CYS A 124 -4.40 2.77 -18.36
CA CYS A 124 -4.81 4.17 -18.44
C CYS A 124 -6.04 4.33 -19.35
N PRO A 125 -7.13 4.96 -18.89
CA PRO A 125 -8.28 5.25 -19.75
C PRO A 125 -7.86 6.06 -20.97
N LYS A 126 -8.33 5.70 -22.18
CA LYS A 126 -7.95 6.34 -23.44
C LYS A 126 -8.09 7.88 -23.42
N LYS A 127 -9.13 8.38 -22.76
CA LYS A 127 -9.38 9.83 -22.62
C LYS A 127 -8.30 10.57 -21.81
N TRP A 128 -7.52 9.85 -21.01
CA TRP A 128 -6.46 10.42 -20.17
C TRP A 128 -5.06 10.23 -20.75
N HIS A 129 -4.90 9.43 -21.81
CA HIS A 129 -3.59 9.20 -22.43
C HIS A 129 -2.85 10.49 -22.75
N GLY A 130 -3.53 11.54 -23.25
CA GLY A 130 -2.91 12.83 -23.56
C GLY A 130 -2.39 13.57 -22.34
N MET A 131 -3.01 13.40 -21.18
CA MET A 131 -2.60 14.05 -19.92
C MET A 131 -1.39 13.37 -19.28
N PHE A 132 -1.31 12.04 -19.41
CA PHE A 132 -0.28 11.22 -18.75
C PHE A 132 0.82 10.74 -19.71
N LYS A 133 0.76 11.16 -20.98
CA LYS A 133 1.77 10.85 -21.98
C LYS A 133 2.72 12.02 -22.12
N GLY A 134 3.83 11.98 -21.40
CA GLY A 134 4.88 12.98 -21.45
C GLY A 134 6.01 12.62 -22.41
N HIS A 135 7.26 12.77 -21.94
CA HIS A 135 8.47 12.41 -22.68
C HIS A 135 8.53 10.90 -23.03
N VAL A 136 8.03 10.06 -22.15
CA VAL A 136 7.84 8.63 -22.41
C VAL A 136 6.60 8.46 -23.30
N LYS A 137 6.70 7.68 -24.37
CA LYS A 137 5.63 7.51 -25.36
C LYS A 137 4.38 6.77 -24.82
N GLU A 138 4.44 6.24 -23.61
CA GLU A 138 3.37 5.55 -22.92
C GLU A 138 2.85 6.41 -21.76
N PRO A 139 1.57 6.24 -21.33
CA PRO A 139 1.06 6.92 -20.13
C PRO A 139 1.83 6.48 -18.87
N THR A 140 2.31 7.46 -18.10
CA THR A 140 3.09 7.26 -16.86
C THR A 140 2.60 8.18 -15.75
#